data_6fc9ed85b240044f52dca9500cd6fb0e
#
_entry.id   6fc9ed85b240044f52dca9500cd6fb0e
#
_cell.length_a   1.000
_cell.length_b   1.000
_cell.length_c   1.000
_cell.angle_alpha   90.00
_cell.angle_beta   90.00
_cell.angle_gamma   90.00
#
_symmetry.space_group_name_H-M   'P 1'
#
loop_
_entity.id
_entity.type
_entity.pdbx_description
1 polymer ?
#
loop_
_entity_poly.entity_id
_entity_poly.type
_entity_poly.pdbx_seq_one_letter_code
_entity_poly.pdbx_strand_id
1 'polypeptide(L)'
;MKLPNIKILDESNKILRQKSADAIFPLDDETKKLIDDSLTYLEMSQIPEYSEKYDLRPGMGLSFVQIGILKRIFVISEELDDGKFKRYVVINPKIISKSEELIYVGEGEGCL
;
A
#
# COMPACT_ATOMS: atom_id res chain seq x y z
N MET A 1 -4.35 -7.77 17.25
CA MET A 1 -4.33 -6.81 16.13
C MET A 1 -5.71 -6.71 15.50
N LYS A 2 -6.19 -5.51 15.29
CA LYS A 2 -7.54 -5.31 14.76
C LYS A 2 -7.46 -4.98 13.28
N LEU A 3 -8.28 -5.60 12.46
CA LEU A 3 -8.28 -5.38 11.03
C LEU A 3 -8.81 -3.98 10.70
N PRO A 4 -8.03 -3.13 10.01
CA PRO A 4 -8.51 -1.82 9.61
C PRO A 4 -9.61 -1.92 8.55
N ASN A 5 -10.42 -0.88 8.46
CA ASN A 5 -11.50 -0.83 7.48
C ASN A 5 -10.94 -0.39 6.12
N ILE A 6 -10.25 -1.30 5.46
CA ILE A 6 -9.67 -1.06 4.13
C ILE A 6 -10.37 -1.98 3.15
N LYS A 7 -10.84 -1.42 2.05
CA LYS A 7 -11.52 -2.21 1.03
C LYS A 7 -10.74 -2.12 -0.27
N ILE A 8 -10.22 -3.26 -0.72
CA ILE A 8 -9.48 -3.32 -1.98
C ILE A 8 -10.51 -3.39 -3.12
N LEU A 9 -10.37 -2.53 -4.11
CA LEU A 9 -11.32 -2.49 -5.21
C LEU A 9 -11.11 -3.64 -6.17
N ASP A 10 -12.20 -4.06 -6.81
CA ASP A 10 -12.15 -5.09 -7.83
C ASP A 10 -11.37 -4.56 -9.04
N GLU A 11 -10.63 -5.41 -9.72
CA GLU A 11 -9.85 -5.01 -10.89
C GLU A 11 -10.69 -4.38 -11.98
N SER A 12 -11.98 -4.68 -12.03
CA SER A 12 -12.86 -4.11 -13.04
C SER A 12 -13.31 -2.71 -12.68
N ASN A 13 -13.02 -2.21 -11.48
CA ASN A 13 -13.47 -0.90 -11.07
C ASN A 13 -12.77 0.18 -11.89
N LYS A 14 -13.58 1.07 -12.48
CA LYS A 14 -13.05 2.09 -13.38
C LYS A 14 -12.09 3.06 -12.72
N ILE A 15 -12.19 3.26 -11.42
CA ILE A 15 -11.35 4.22 -10.75
C ILE A 15 -9.88 3.78 -10.80
N LEU A 16 -9.62 2.49 -10.96
CA LEU A 16 -8.25 1.99 -11.04
C LEU A 16 -7.52 2.47 -12.29
N ARG A 17 -8.26 2.95 -13.27
CA ARG A 17 -7.66 3.43 -14.51
C ARG A 17 -7.56 4.96 -14.56
N GLN A 18 -8.02 5.63 -13.50
CA GLN A 18 -7.95 7.08 -13.48
C GLN A 18 -6.59 7.55 -13.00
N LYS A 19 -6.19 8.72 -13.45
CA LYS A 19 -4.91 9.26 -13.08
C LYS A 19 -4.97 9.81 -11.66
N SER A 20 -4.00 9.42 -10.84
CA SER A 20 -3.92 9.92 -9.48
C SER A 20 -3.25 11.28 -9.44
N ALA A 21 -3.66 12.11 -8.51
CA ALA A 21 -3.06 13.41 -8.30
C ALA A 21 -1.93 13.31 -7.28
N ASP A 22 -1.03 14.27 -7.29
CA ASP A 22 0.02 14.33 -6.29
C ASP A 22 -0.58 14.59 -4.93
N ALA A 23 -0.02 13.97 -3.91
CA ALA A 23 -0.41 14.25 -2.54
C ALA A 23 0.11 15.64 -2.15
N ILE A 24 -0.67 16.33 -1.31
CA ILE A 24 -0.32 17.68 -0.89
C ILE A 24 0.30 17.63 0.50
N PHE A 25 1.38 18.37 0.70
CA PHE A 25 2.05 18.43 1.99
C PHE A 25 1.75 19.75 2.69
N PRO A 26 1.66 19.72 4.02
CA PRO A 26 1.81 18.55 4.88
C PRO A 26 0.60 17.62 4.72
N LEU A 27 0.80 16.34 4.95
CA LEU A 27 -0.29 15.40 4.87
C LEU A 27 -1.27 15.64 6.00
N ASP A 28 -2.56 15.53 5.73
CA ASP A 28 -3.56 15.70 6.78
C ASP A 28 -3.64 14.45 7.64
N ASP A 29 -4.31 14.56 8.78
CA ASP A 29 -4.38 13.46 9.73
C ASP A 29 -5.12 12.25 9.16
N GLU A 30 -6.11 12.49 8.32
CA GLU A 30 -6.85 11.42 7.70
C GLU A 30 -5.96 10.61 6.76
N THR A 31 -5.14 11.29 5.97
CA THR A 31 -4.20 10.61 5.06
C THR A 31 -3.16 9.83 5.85
N LYS A 32 -2.64 10.42 6.95
CA LYS A 32 -1.66 9.72 7.78
C LYS A 32 -2.26 8.46 8.40
N LYS A 33 -3.50 8.55 8.87
CA LYS A 33 -4.16 7.40 9.45
C LYS A 33 -4.40 6.33 8.38
N LEU A 34 -4.76 6.73 7.19
CA LEU A 34 -5.00 5.80 6.11
C LEU A 34 -3.72 5.08 5.70
N ILE A 35 -2.59 5.78 5.73
CA ILE A 35 -1.29 5.17 5.47
C ILE A 35 -1.00 4.09 6.52
N ASP A 36 -1.20 4.41 7.79
CA ASP A 36 -0.94 3.47 8.86
C ASP A 36 -1.90 2.27 8.79
N ASP A 37 -3.17 2.53 8.54
CA ASP A 37 -4.17 1.47 8.41
C ASP A 37 -3.85 0.56 7.22
N SER A 38 -3.41 1.13 6.12
CA SER A 38 -3.06 0.35 4.93
C SER A 38 -1.86 -0.56 5.21
N LEU A 39 -0.87 -0.05 5.93
CA LEU A 39 0.29 -0.86 6.31
C LEU A 39 -0.11 -1.98 7.26
N THR A 40 -0.98 -1.70 8.23
CA THR A 40 -1.47 -2.73 9.14
C THR A 40 -2.25 -3.81 8.37
N TYR A 41 -3.06 -3.39 7.41
CA TYR A 41 -3.82 -4.33 6.58
C TYR A 41 -2.87 -5.26 5.82
N LEU A 42 -1.82 -4.70 5.21
CA LEU A 42 -0.84 -5.50 4.49
C LEU A 42 -0.15 -6.50 5.41
N GLU A 43 0.22 -6.05 6.60
CA GLU A 43 0.90 -6.93 7.56
C GLU A 43 0.00 -8.08 7.99
N MET A 44 -1.26 -7.79 8.26
CA MET A 44 -2.20 -8.84 8.65
C MET A 44 -2.43 -9.83 7.52
N SER A 45 -2.40 -9.35 6.26
CA SER A 45 -2.59 -10.23 5.12
C SER A 45 -1.45 -11.23 4.97
N GLN A 46 -0.29 -10.93 5.54
CA GLN A 46 0.88 -11.80 5.44
C GLN A 46 1.01 -12.74 6.63
N ILE A 47 0.18 -12.61 7.64
CA ILE A 47 0.20 -13.45 8.82
C ILE A 47 -0.92 -14.49 8.67
N PRO A 48 -0.59 -15.79 8.56
CA PRO A 48 -1.61 -16.81 8.27
C PRO A 48 -2.81 -16.80 9.21
N GLU A 49 -2.58 -16.52 10.49
CA GLU A 49 -3.67 -16.47 11.46
C GLU A 49 -4.73 -15.45 11.03
N TYR A 50 -4.30 -14.29 10.57
CA TYR A 50 -5.23 -13.24 10.19
C TYR A 50 -5.71 -13.36 8.75
N SER A 51 -4.83 -13.81 7.84
CA SER A 51 -5.24 -13.94 6.45
C SER A 51 -6.32 -15.00 6.29
N GLU A 52 -6.26 -16.05 7.08
CA GLU A 52 -7.29 -17.08 7.05
C GLU A 52 -8.56 -16.62 7.76
N LYS A 53 -8.41 -15.96 8.91
CA LYS A 53 -9.56 -15.53 9.67
C LYS A 53 -10.40 -14.52 8.92
N TYR A 54 -9.79 -13.61 8.20
CA TYR A 54 -10.49 -12.54 7.50
C TYR A 54 -10.53 -12.75 5.99
N ASP A 55 -10.06 -13.90 5.51
CA ASP A 55 -10.05 -14.21 4.08
C ASP A 55 -9.31 -13.13 3.30
N LEU A 56 -8.09 -12.81 3.71
CA LEU A 56 -7.28 -11.79 3.07
C LEU A 56 -6.32 -12.41 2.07
N ARG A 57 -6.18 -11.79 0.92
CA ARG A 57 -5.20 -12.19 -0.06
C ARG A 57 -3.87 -11.58 0.35
N PRO A 58 -2.84 -12.39 0.60
CA PRO A 58 -1.55 -11.85 1.05
C PRO A 58 -0.92 -10.92 0.02
N GLY A 59 -0.36 -9.82 0.51
CA GLY A 59 0.35 -8.88 -0.33
C GLY A 59 1.23 -8.00 0.51
N MET A 60 2.31 -7.47 -0.06
CA MET A 60 3.21 -6.61 0.67
C MET A 60 3.16 -5.16 0.19
N GLY A 61 2.47 -4.87 -0.87
CA GLY A 61 2.38 -3.50 -1.41
C GLY A 61 0.96 -3.10 -1.75
N LEU A 62 0.66 -1.82 -1.60
CA LEU A 62 -0.66 -1.29 -1.89
C LEU A 62 -0.55 0.13 -2.38
N SER A 63 -1.14 0.40 -3.54
CA SER A 63 -1.27 1.74 -4.07
C SER A 63 -2.62 2.31 -3.63
N PHE A 64 -2.66 3.59 -3.29
CA PHE A 64 -3.90 4.19 -2.81
C PHE A 64 -5.03 4.12 -3.82
N VAL A 65 -4.74 4.06 -5.12
CA VAL A 65 -5.82 3.93 -6.11
C VAL A 65 -6.56 2.60 -5.90
N GLN A 66 -5.90 1.58 -5.37
CA GLN A 66 -6.53 0.28 -5.14
C GLN A 66 -7.59 0.34 -4.04
N ILE A 67 -7.59 1.37 -3.22
CA ILE A 67 -8.62 1.56 -2.21
C ILE A 67 -9.48 2.78 -2.51
N GLY A 68 -9.44 3.24 -3.75
CA GLY A 68 -10.32 4.30 -4.22
C GLY A 68 -9.85 5.72 -3.95
N ILE A 69 -8.60 5.89 -3.54
CA ILE A 69 -8.06 7.21 -3.25
C ILE A 69 -7.12 7.61 -4.38
N LEU A 70 -7.49 8.66 -5.12
CA LEU A 70 -6.70 9.08 -6.27
C LEU A 70 -5.56 10.01 -5.86
N LYS A 71 -4.64 9.48 -5.06
CA LYS A 71 -3.43 10.18 -4.66
C LYS A 71 -2.24 9.30 -4.94
N ARG A 72 -1.12 9.91 -5.29
CA ARG A 72 0.07 9.16 -5.65
C ARG A 72 0.82 8.71 -4.40
N ILE A 73 0.27 7.75 -3.70
CA ILE A 73 0.84 7.17 -2.48
C ILE A 73 0.86 5.66 -2.63
N PHE A 74 1.99 5.07 -2.30
CA PHE A 74 2.17 3.64 -2.35
C PHE A 74 2.82 3.20 -1.05
N VAL A 75 2.35 2.14 -0.45
CA VAL A 75 2.89 1.65 0.81
C VAL A 75 3.34 0.21 0.67
N ILE A 76 4.39 -0.16 1.37
CA ILE A 76 4.93 -1.51 1.37
C ILE A 76 5.22 -1.92 2.81
N SER A 77 4.88 -3.14 3.17
CA SER A 77 5.31 -3.71 4.43
C SER A 77 5.87 -5.08 4.16
N GLU A 78 7.18 -5.23 4.41
CA GLU A 78 7.90 -6.44 4.09
C GLU A 78 8.20 -7.23 5.34
N GLU A 79 7.83 -8.50 5.37
CA GLU A 79 8.13 -9.36 6.52
C GLU A 79 9.59 -9.76 6.47
N LEU A 80 10.28 -9.58 7.58
CA LEU A 80 11.68 -9.94 7.69
C LEU A 80 11.82 -11.30 8.36
N ASP A 81 13.04 -11.84 8.33
CA ASP A 81 13.29 -13.19 8.85
C ASP A 81 12.95 -13.36 10.32
N ASP A 82 12.99 -12.29 11.10
CA ASP A 82 12.70 -12.36 12.54
C ASP A 82 11.20 -12.19 12.84
N GLY A 83 10.36 -12.16 11.82
CA GLY A 83 8.93 -11.99 12.00
C GLY A 83 8.48 -10.54 12.15
N LYS A 84 9.40 -9.60 12.09
CA LYS A 84 9.05 -8.19 12.14
C LYS A 84 8.81 -7.67 10.73
N PHE A 85 8.19 -6.50 10.63
CA PHE A 85 7.91 -5.91 9.33
C PHE A 85 8.69 -4.63 9.14
N LYS A 86 9.15 -4.40 7.92
CA LYS A 86 9.80 -3.15 7.55
C LYS A 86 8.83 -2.38 6.65
N ARG A 87 8.51 -1.16 7.02
CA ARG A 87 7.51 -0.34 6.34
C ARG A 87 8.15 0.71 5.46
N TYR A 88 7.59 0.89 4.27
CA TYR A 88 8.02 1.92 3.34
C TYR A 88 6.80 2.71 2.87
N VAL A 89 6.93 4.01 2.76
CA VAL A 89 5.87 4.86 2.23
C VAL A 89 6.47 5.69 1.11
N VAL A 90 5.89 5.59 -0.09
CA VAL A 90 6.38 6.32 -1.26
C VAL A 90 5.30 7.30 -1.66
N ILE A 91 5.61 8.58 -1.67
CA ILE A 91 4.64 9.62 -1.95
C ILE A 91 5.11 10.43 -3.16
N ASN A 92 4.21 10.67 -4.09
CA ASN A 92 4.48 11.41 -5.33
C ASN A 92 5.71 10.86 -6.06
N PRO A 93 5.76 9.55 -6.32
CA PRO A 93 6.95 8.96 -6.92
C PRO A 93 7.18 9.46 -8.33
N LYS A 94 8.45 9.62 -8.70
CA LYS A 94 8.82 10.01 -10.03
C LYS A 94 9.84 9.03 -10.55
N ILE A 95 9.80 8.75 -11.83
CA ILE A 95 10.79 7.93 -12.46
C ILE A 95 11.97 8.80 -12.82
N ILE A 96 13.11 8.52 -12.23
CA ILE A 96 14.31 9.26 -12.54
C ILE A 96 15.16 8.34 -13.34
N SER A 97 15.37 8.71 -14.54
CA SER A 97 15.90 7.83 -15.52
C SER A 97 17.17 7.16 -15.23
N LYS A 98 18.02 7.59 -14.41
CA LYS A 98 19.17 6.95 -14.23
C LYS A 98 19.58 6.51 -12.96
N SER A 99 18.93 6.58 -12.02
CA SER A 99 19.42 6.17 -10.78
C SER A 99 18.99 4.77 -10.47
N GLU A 100 19.96 3.98 -10.12
CA GLU A 100 19.54 2.71 -9.82
C GLU A 100 19.01 2.67 -8.47
N GLU A 101 19.12 3.65 -7.78
CA GLU A 101 18.62 3.60 -6.52
C GLU A 101 17.20 3.73 -6.53
N LEU A 102 16.70 3.81 -7.63
CA LEU A 102 15.46 4.14 -7.64
C LEU A 102 14.73 3.07 -7.53
N ILE A 103 14.43 2.68 -7.13
CA ILE A 103 13.91 1.78 -6.92
C ILE A 103 12.75 1.51 -6.65
N TYR A 104 12.07 1.16 -6.72
CA TYR A 104 11.23 1.01 -6.64
C TYR A 104 10.32 0.31 -6.70
N VAL A 105 10.13 0.42 -6.49
CA VAL A 105 9.23 0.42 -5.71
C VAL A 105 8.05 0.19 -6.45
N GLY A 106 7.62 0.69 -6.92
CA GLY A 106 6.57 0.39 -7.44
C GLY A 106 6.40 -0.57 -8.40
N GLU A 107 7.32 -1.15 -8.75
CA GLU A 107 7.22 -2.08 -9.78
C GLU A 107 6.21 -3.12 -9.62
N GLY A 108 5.39 -3.05 -8.72
CA GLY A 108 4.28 -3.97 -8.67
C GLY A 108 4.53 -5.29 -8.03
N GLU A 109 5.76 -5.58 -7.66
CA GLU A 109 5.94 -6.78 -7.05
C GLU A 109 5.31 -6.83 -5.75
N GLY A 110 4.53 -7.80 -5.39
CA GLY A 110 3.85 -7.91 -4.12
C GLY A 110 2.65 -7.01 -3.97
N CYS A 111 2.20 -6.36 -5.02
CA CYS A 111 1.01 -5.53 -4.92
C CYS A 111 -0.24 -6.38 -4.87
N LEU A 112 -1.19 -5.97 -4.10
CA LEU A 112 -2.46 -6.67 -4.01
C LEU A 112 -3.31 -6.51 -5.26
#